data_77c591688d6e6812747623e3be4b7fa1
#
_entry.id   77c591688d6e6812747623e3be4b7fa1
#
_cell.length_a   1.000
_cell.length_b   1.000
_cell.length_c   1.000
_cell.angle_alpha   90.00
_cell.angle_beta   90.00
_cell.angle_gamma   90.00
#
_symmetry.space_group_name_H-M   'P 1'
#
loop_
_entity.id
_entity.type
_entity.pdbx_description
1 polymer ?
#
loop_
_entity_poly.entity_id
_entity_poly.type
_entity_poly.pdbx_seq_one_letter_code
_entity_poly.pdbx_strand_id
1 'polypeptide(L)'
;MCIRDSAWANSLFEDFCEFGLGMTLAVEKMRERLVKLMNRAIEGDSCPAETKELFAAWIADKDNTERSIKLEAQITPIVKANADKCEICKEIASLSQYLIKKSQWIIGGDGASYDIGFGGLDHVLASGKNVNILVLDTEVYSNTGGQASKATPVGAIAKFAAAGKRVRKKDLGLIASTYGYVYCAQVAMGADQAQTLKAIREAEAYDGPSIIIAYAPCINHGLKAGMGKAQAEEAAAVACGYWHLWRYNPELEAEGKNPFTLDSKEPQWEKFQDFLKGEVRFASVMKQYPSEAAELFNAAEDNAKWRYNNYRRLAKQQWGVEQED
;
A
#
# COMPACT_ATOMS: atom_id res chain seq x y z
N MET A 1 -5.60 -3.35 -16.24
CA MET A 1 -4.96 -2.03 -16.39
C MET A 1 -3.77 -2.19 -17.32
N CYS A 2 -3.69 -1.41 -18.39
CA CYS A 2 -2.56 -1.46 -19.31
C CYS A 2 -1.49 -0.47 -18.82
N ILE A 3 -0.25 -0.91 -18.63
CA ILE A 3 0.86 -0.02 -18.22
C ILE A 3 1.00 1.19 -19.14
N ARG A 4 0.71 1.02 -20.43
CA ARG A 4 0.70 2.11 -21.42
C ARG A 4 -0.24 3.26 -21.05
N ASP A 5 -1.33 2.99 -20.37
CA ASP A 5 -2.39 3.96 -20.06
C ASP A 5 -2.27 4.51 -18.64
N SER A 6 -1.23 4.09 -17.88
CA SER A 6 -0.92 4.58 -16.53
C SER A 6 0.07 5.75 -16.62
N ALA A 7 -0.21 6.82 -15.90
CA ALA A 7 0.74 7.90 -15.72
C ALA A 7 1.71 7.55 -14.56
N TRP A 8 3.00 7.63 -14.83
CA TRP A 8 4.05 7.40 -13.85
C TRP A 8 4.77 8.72 -13.59
N ALA A 9 4.99 9.04 -12.32
CA ALA A 9 5.76 10.19 -11.89
C ALA A 9 6.67 9.77 -10.72
N ASN A 10 7.81 10.45 -10.60
CA ASN A 10 8.79 10.21 -9.56
C ASN A 10 8.94 11.45 -8.67
N SER A 11 9.23 11.21 -7.41
CA SER A 11 9.70 12.19 -6.44
C SER A 11 11.09 11.82 -5.95
N LEU A 12 11.64 12.64 -5.08
CA LEU A 12 12.72 12.21 -4.23
C LEU A 12 12.23 11.11 -3.30
N PHE A 13 13.12 10.24 -2.89
CA PHE A 13 12.77 9.01 -2.21
C PHE A 13 12.14 9.22 -0.81
N GLU A 14 12.45 10.33 -0.15
CA GLU A 14 11.91 10.70 1.16
C GLU A 14 10.55 11.39 1.12
N ASP A 15 10.18 12.04 0.02
CA ASP A 15 8.94 12.82 -0.13
C ASP A 15 7.87 12.11 -1.00
N PHE A 16 8.01 10.82 -1.20
CA PHE A 16 7.15 10.03 -2.09
C PHE A 16 5.66 10.08 -1.72
N CYS A 17 5.36 10.12 -0.41
CA CYS A 17 3.99 10.21 0.09
C CYS A 17 3.38 11.58 -0.13
N GLU A 18 4.09 12.66 0.19
CA GLU A 18 3.65 14.04 -0.01
C GLU A 18 3.44 14.35 -1.49
N PHE A 19 4.36 13.88 -2.34
CA PHE A 19 4.24 14.00 -3.79
C PHE A 19 2.97 13.28 -4.29
N GLY A 20 2.76 12.02 -3.87
CA GLY A 20 1.59 11.24 -4.25
C GLY A 20 0.28 11.84 -3.75
N LEU A 21 0.25 12.38 -2.52
CA LEU A 21 -0.89 13.12 -2.00
C LEU A 21 -1.18 14.37 -2.85
N GLY A 22 -0.14 15.12 -3.24
CA GLY A 22 -0.29 16.28 -4.12
C GLY A 22 -0.93 15.92 -5.45
N MET A 23 -0.53 14.78 -6.06
CA MET A 23 -1.13 14.25 -7.29
C MET A 23 -2.60 13.87 -7.08
N THR A 24 -2.94 13.23 -5.96
CA THR A 24 -4.31 12.86 -5.61
C THR A 24 -5.19 14.11 -5.48
N LEU A 25 -4.74 15.11 -4.72
CA LEU A 25 -5.46 16.36 -4.52
C LEU A 25 -5.64 17.14 -5.85
N ALA A 26 -4.64 17.10 -6.73
CA ALA A 26 -4.75 17.71 -8.05
C ALA A 26 -5.86 17.07 -8.88
N VAL A 27 -5.93 15.73 -8.92
CA VAL A 27 -7.00 15.00 -9.61
C VAL A 27 -8.37 15.33 -9.02
N GLU A 28 -8.52 15.33 -7.69
CA GLU A 28 -9.75 15.71 -7.02
C GLU A 28 -10.19 17.13 -7.44
N LYS A 29 -9.29 18.12 -7.42
CA LYS A 29 -9.60 19.50 -7.78
C LYS A 29 -10.02 19.66 -9.25
N MET A 30 -9.38 18.92 -10.16
CA MET A 30 -9.80 18.92 -11.57
C MET A 30 -11.21 18.32 -11.75
N ARG A 31 -11.53 17.26 -11.01
CA ARG A 31 -12.86 16.65 -11.03
C ARG A 31 -13.93 17.55 -10.39
N GLU A 32 -13.61 18.23 -9.27
CA GLU A 32 -14.49 19.27 -8.69
C GLU A 32 -14.76 20.39 -9.68
N ARG A 33 -13.75 20.81 -10.44
CA ARG A 33 -13.91 21.83 -11.49
C ARG A 33 -14.84 21.36 -12.60
N LEU A 34 -14.73 20.10 -13.04
CA LEU A 34 -15.65 19.50 -14.00
C LEU A 34 -17.10 19.53 -13.47
N VAL A 35 -17.33 19.15 -12.22
CA VAL A 35 -18.67 19.22 -11.58
C VAL A 35 -19.22 20.65 -11.66
N LYS A 36 -18.44 21.66 -11.30
CA LYS A 36 -18.86 23.08 -11.37
C LYS A 36 -19.19 23.53 -12.78
N LEU A 37 -18.37 23.14 -13.77
CA LEU A 37 -18.60 23.47 -15.18
C LEU A 37 -19.87 22.82 -15.72
N MET A 38 -20.08 21.55 -15.40
CA MET A 38 -21.27 20.81 -15.82
C MET A 38 -22.54 21.35 -15.17
N ASN A 39 -22.54 21.69 -13.87
CA ASN A 39 -23.68 22.33 -13.23
C ASN A 39 -24.03 23.67 -13.89
N ARG A 40 -23.04 24.51 -14.19
CA ARG A 40 -23.26 25.74 -14.94
C ARG A 40 -23.86 25.50 -16.33
N ALA A 41 -23.45 24.43 -17.02
CA ALA A 41 -24.03 24.06 -18.30
C ALA A 41 -25.46 23.54 -18.20
N ILE A 42 -25.80 22.82 -17.11
CA ILE A 42 -27.14 22.31 -16.82
C ILE A 42 -28.11 23.47 -16.52
N GLU A 43 -27.68 24.43 -15.70
CA GLU A 43 -28.48 25.60 -15.30
C GLU A 43 -28.64 26.60 -16.44
N GLY A 44 -27.69 26.72 -17.36
CA GLY A 44 -27.74 27.65 -18.47
C GLY A 44 -28.57 27.14 -19.66
N ASP A 45 -28.91 28.02 -20.60
CA ASP A 45 -29.77 27.71 -21.76
C ASP A 45 -28.97 27.28 -23.01
N SER A 46 -27.62 27.27 -22.93
CA SER A 46 -26.76 27.08 -24.09
C SER A 46 -26.50 25.63 -24.47
N CYS A 47 -26.85 24.65 -23.62
CA CYS A 47 -26.63 23.24 -23.87
C CYS A 47 -27.92 22.50 -24.24
N PRO A 48 -27.89 21.58 -25.24
CA PRO A 48 -28.99 20.69 -25.56
C PRO A 48 -29.42 19.84 -24.34
N ALA A 49 -30.70 19.49 -24.25
CA ALA A 49 -31.25 18.69 -23.14
C ALA A 49 -30.50 17.37 -22.96
N GLU A 50 -30.23 16.66 -24.07
CA GLU A 50 -29.48 15.40 -24.05
C GLU A 50 -28.06 15.54 -23.45
N THR A 51 -27.38 16.64 -23.73
CA THR A 51 -26.05 16.91 -23.16
C THR A 51 -26.14 17.20 -21.66
N LYS A 52 -27.18 17.91 -21.21
CA LYS A 52 -27.42 18.15 -19.80
C LYS A 52 -27.68 16.87 -19.02
N GLU A 53 -28.44 15.92 -19.60
CA GLU A 53 -28.69 14.60 -19.03
C GLU A 53 -27.39 13.82 -18.86
N LEU A 54 -26.50 13.83 -19.87
CA LEU A 54 -25.19 13.18 -19.76
C LEU A 54 -24.31 13.80 -18.67
N PHE A 55 -24.32 15.12 -18.52
CA PHE A 55 -23.58 15.79 -17.45
C PHE A 55 -24.13 15.45 -16.07
N ALA A 56 -25.45 15.44 -15.91
CA ALA A 56 -26.08 15.04 -14.66
C ALA A 56 -25.77 13.59 -14.31
N ALA A 57 -25.84 12.68 -15.29
CA ALA A 57 -25.46 11.28 -15.13
C ALA A 57 -23.99 11.12 -14.70
N TRP A 58 -23.07 11.90 -15.31
CA TRP A 58 -21.67 11.85 -14.91
C TRP A 58 -21.46 12.38 -13.49
N ILE A 59 -22.11 13.46 -13.09
CA ILE A 59 -22.01 13.98 -11.72
C ILE A 59 -22.45 12.93 -10.69
N ALA A 60 -23.53 12.21 -10.98
CA ALA A 60 -24.05 11.17 -10.10
C ALA A 60 -23.13 9.94 -10.02
N ASP A 61 -22.57 9.53 -11.15
CA ASP A 61 -21.83 8.27 -11.28
C ASP A 61 -20.29 8.45 -11.40
N LYS A 62 -19.77 9.68 -11.23
CA LYS A 62 -18.35 10.01 -11.46
C LYS A 62 -17.37 9.10 -10.72
N ASP A 63 -17.73 8.61 -9.53
CA ASP A 63 -16.87 7.79 -8.68
C ASP A 63 -17.04 6.28 -8.95
N ASN A 64 -17.91 5.91 -9.88
CA ASN A 64 -18.01 4.55 -10.40
C ASN A 64 -17.12 4.39 -11.63
N THR A 65 -16.17 3.45 -11.58
CA THR A 65 -15.15 3.27 -12.65
C THR A 65 -15.79 2.94 -14.00
N GLU A 66 -16.68 1.93 -14.06
CA GLU A 66 -17.28 1.49 -15.33
C GLU A 66 -18.21 2.55 -15.93
N ARG A 67 -19.00 3.21 -15.08
CA ARG A 67 -19.91 4.27 -15.50
C ARG A 67 -19.15 5.49 -15.98
N SER A 68 -18.08 5.90 -15.28
CA SER A 68 -17.27 7.05 -15.68
C SER A 68 -16.59 6.84 -17.04
N ILE A 69 -16.14 5.62 -17.34
CA ILE A 69 -15.58 5.25 -18.67
C ILE A 69 -16.64 5.39 -19.77
N LYS A 70 -17.85 4.83 -19.54
CA LYS A 70 -18.94 4.88 -20.53
C LYS A 70 -19.40 6.32 -20.80
N LEU A 71 -19.50 7.12 -19.75
CA LEU A 71 -19.93 8.53 -19.84
C LEU A 71 -18.85 9.41 -20.49
N GLU A 72 -17.57 9.18 -20.18
CA GLU A 72 -16.46 9.86 -20.85
C GLU A 72 -16.52 9.66 -22.35
N ALA A 73 -16.71 8.43 -22.83
CA ALA A 73 -16.78 8.09 -24.24
C ALA A 73 -17.94 8.81 -24.97
N GLN A 74 -19.01 9.18 -24.27
CA GLN A 74 -20.15 9.94 -24.81
C GLN A 74 -19.93 11.44 -24.71
N ILE A 75 -19.43 11.94 -23.57
CA ILE A 75 -19.26 13.38 -23.31
C ILE A 75 -18.12 13.97 -24.13
N THR A 76 -16.96 13.29 -24.21
CA THR A 76 -15.75 13.84 -24.84
C THR A 76 -15.94 14.24 -26.31
N PRO A 77 -16.59 13.45 -27.19
CA PRO A 77 -16.87 13.86 -28.57
C PRO A 77 -17.77 15.10 -28.64
N ILE A 78 -18.80 15.19 -27.80
CA ILE A 78 -19.76 16.30 -27.80
C ILE A 78 -19.05 17.60 -27.41
N VAL A 79 -18.30 17.61 -26.30
CA VAL A 79 -17.65 18.83 -25.83
C VAL A 79 -16.52 19.28 -26.78
N LYS A 80 -15.79 18.34 -27.42
CA LYS A 80 -14.80 18.68 -28.44
C LYS A 80 -15.42 19.28 -29.70
N ALA A 81 -16.55 18.77 -30.18
CA ALA A 81 -17.24 19.30 -31.36
C ALA A 81 -17.82 20.70 -31.13
N ASN A 82 -18.07 21.08 -29.88
CA ASN A 82 -18.64 22.37 -29.49
C ASN A 82 -17.60 23.32 -28.85
N ALA A 83 -16.34 22.97 -28.79
CA ALA A 83 -15.30 23.73 -28.09
C ALA A 83 -15.10 25.15 -28.65
N ASP A 84 -15.25 25.35 -29.98
CA ASP A 84 -15.13 26.66 -30.61
C ASP A 84 -16.33 27.58 -30.41
N LYS A 85 -17.48 27.00 -30.01
CA LYS A 85 -18.76 27.75 -29.88
C LYS A 85 -19.18 27.98 -28.44
N CYS A 86 -18.62 27.23 -27.51
CA CYS A 86 -19.01 27.22 -26.10
C CYS A 86 -17.77 27.16 -25.21
N GLU A 87 -17.51 28.21 -24.47
CA GLU A 87 -16.35 28.27 -23.56
C GLU A 87 -16.40 27.18 -22.47
N ILE A 88 -17.59 26.83 -21.96
CA ILE A 88 -17.76 25.72 -21.00
C ILE A 88 -17.36 24.38 -21.67
N CYS A 89 -17.80 24.14 -22.89
CA CYS A 89 -17.45 22.93 -23.64
C CYS A 89 -15.95 22.85 -23.90
N LYS A 90 -15.31 23.94 -24.24
CA LYS A 90 -13.85 24.03 -24.44
C LYS A 90 -13.09 23.70 -23.16
N GLU A 91 -13.55 24.22 -22.03
CA GLU A 91 -12.92 23.97 -20.74
C GLU A 91 -13.11 22.51 -20.30
N ILE A 92 -14.31 21.92 -20.46
CA ILE A 92 -14.56 20.49 -20.17
C ILE A 92 -13.70 19.61 -21.11
N ALA A 93 -13.60 19.98 -22.40
CA ALA A 93 -12.77 19.23 -23.36
C ALA A 93 -11.29 19.21 -22.94
N SER A 94 -10.76 20.32 -22.42
CA SER A 94 -9.37 20.41 -21.93
C SER A 94 -9.13 19.54 -20.67
N LEU A 95 -10.19 19.26 -19.90
CA LEU A 95 -10.18 18.46 -18.70
C LEU A 95 -10.70 17.03 -18.91
N SER A 96 -10.95 16.62 -20.15
CA SER A 96 -11.58 15.32 -20.46
C SER A 96 -10.85 14.11 -19.87
N GLN A 97 -9.53 14.17 -19.71
CA GLN A 97 -8.73 13.13 -19.06
C GLN A 97 -9.12 12.84 -17.59
N TYR A 98 -9.84 13.75 -16.94
CA TYR A 98 -10.30 13.61 -15.55
C TYR A 98 -11.76 13.11 -15.45
N LEU A 99 -12.44 12.88 -16.57
CA LEU A 99 -13.80 12.32 -16.59
C LEU A 99 -13.82 10.88 -16.07
N ILE A 100 -12.79 10.09 -16.37
CA ILE A 100 -12.66 8.72 -15.86
C ILE A 100 -12.15 8.76 -14.41
N LYS A 101 -12.77 7.96 -13.54
CA LYS A 101 -12.26 7.76 -12.17
C LYS A 101 -10.81 7.28 -12.21
N LYS A 102 -9.95 7.93 -11.46
CA LYS A 102 -8.53 7.55 -11.31
C LYS A 102 -8.33 6.74 -10.04
N SER A 103 -7.50 5.72 -10.13
CA SER A 103 -6.92 5.05 -8.99
C SER A 103 -5.52 5.61 -8.76
N GLN A 104 -5.22 5.96 -7.51
CA GLN A 104 -3.94 6.59 -7.14
C GLN A 104 -3.13 5.62 -6.29
N TRP A 105 -1.95 5.26 -6.77
CA TRP A 105 -1.02 4.39 -6.07
C TRP A 105 0.30 5.11 -5.81
N ILE A 106 0.73 5.09 -4.56
CA ILE A 106 2.03 5.57 -4.10
C ILE A 106 2.89 4.35 -3.83
N ILE A 107 4.08 4.26 -4.43
CA ILE A 107 4.96 3.12 -4.25
C ILE A 107 6.27 3.61 -3.65
N GLY A 108 6.66 3.05 -2.51
CA GLY A 108 7.89 3.40 -1.80
C GLY A 108 8.61 2.21 -1.19
N GLY A 109 9.88 2.42 -0.83
CA GLY A 109 10.68 1.45 -0.09
C GLY A 109 10.53 1.59 1.43
N ASP A 110 11.10 0.64 2.16
CA ASP A 110 11.07 0.63 3.63
C ASP A 110 11.85 1.81 4.24
N GLY A 111 13.01 2.17 3.70
CA GLY A 111 13.79 3.31 4.20
C GLY A 111 12.99 4.62 4.19
N ALA A 112 12.27 4.90 3.11
CA ALA A 112 11.37 6.04 3.04
C ALA A 112 10.20 5.88 4.03
N SER A 113 9.51 4.74 4.03
CA SER A 113 8.27 4.53 4.78
C SER A 113 8.47 4.38 6.29
N TYR A 114 9.55 3.71 6.73
CA TYR A 114 9.80 3.44 8.15
C TYR A 114 10.61 4.54 8.84
N ASP A 115 11.38 5.31 8.08
CA ASP A 115 12.39 6.24 8.62
C ASP A 115 12.18 7.66 8.11
N ILE A 116 12.88 8.05 7.03
CA ILE A 116 13.01 9.45 6.64
C ILE A 116 11.71 10.08 6.15
N GLY A 117 10.87 9.35 5.42
CA GLY A 117 9.57 9.81 4.92
C GLY A 117 8.38 9.38 5.80
N PHE A 118 8.63 8.83 7.02
CA PHE A 118 7.54 8.34 7.88
C PHE A 118 6.55 9.45 8.27
N GLY A 119 7.03 10.68 8.50
CA GLY A 119 6.15 11.80 8.82
C GLY A 119 5.18 12.16 7.68
N GLY A 120 5.66 12.10 6.44
CA GLY A 120 4.82 12.29 5.25
C GLY A 120 3.83 11.14 5.04
N LEU A 121 4.28 9.90 5.22
CA LEU A 121 3.40 8.73 5.19
C LEU A 121 2.28 8.84 6.23
N ASP A 122 2.62 9.16 7.46
CA ASP A 122 1.68 9.35 8.56
C ASP A 122 0.64 10.43 8.23
N HIS A 123 1.10 11.58 7.70
CA HIS A 123 0.21 12.66 7.25
C HIS A 123 -0.76 12.21 6.14
N VAL A 124 -0.29 11.44 5.18
CA VAL A 124 -1.15 10.92 4.09
C VAL A 124 -2.22 9.99 4.65
N LEU A 125 -1.87 9.07 5.55
CA LEU A 125 -2.84 8.19 6.23
C LEU A 125 -3.83 9.00 7.05
N ALA A 126 -3.36 10.02 7.78
CA ALA A 126 -4.20 10.90 8.58
C ALA A 126 -5.15 11.77 7.76
N SER A 127 -4.86 11.98 6.48
CA SER A 127 -5.69 12.83 5.59
C SER A 127 -7.07 12.24 5.27
N GLY A 128 -7.26 10.94 5.46
CA GLY A 128 -8.50 10.23 5.11
C GLY A 128 -8.78 10.17 3.60
N LYS A 129 -7.83 10.55 2.75
CA LYS A 129 -7.99 10.56 1.29
C LYS A 129 -7.94 9.15 0.71
N ASN A 130 -8.75 8.92 -0.34
CA ASN A 130 -8.74 7.66 -1.08
C ASN A 130 -7.45 7.55 -1.92
N VAL A 131 -6.43 6.97 -1.31
CA VAL A 131 -5.11 6.75 -1.91
C VAL A 131 -4.53 5.43 -1.42
N ASN A 132 -3.92 4.68 -2.33
CA ASN A 132 -3.32 3.39 -2.05
C ASN A 132 -1.80 3.53 -1.92
N ILE A 133 -1.22 3.00 -0.86
CA ILE A 133 0.22 3.02 -0.62
C ILE A 133 0.74 1.59 -0.64
N LEU A 134 1.74 1.32 -1.49
CA LEU A 134 2.46 0.06 -1.53
C LEU A 134 3.89 0.26 -1.03
N VAL A 135 4.23 -0.36 0.08
CA VAL A 135 5.57 -0.37 0.65
C VAL A 135 6.28 -1.65 0.26
N LEU A 136 7.39 -1.53 -0.47
CA LEU A 136 8.28 -2.65 -0.78
C LEU A 136 9.29 -2.77 0.37
N ASP A 137 9.05 -3.71 1.29
CA ASP A 137 9.84 -3.88 2.50
C ASP A 137 11.02 -4.83 2.23
N THR A 138 12.18 -4.25 1.90
CA THR A 138 13.44 -4.97 1.74
C THR A 138 14.21 -5.08 3.05
N GLU A 139 13.69 -4.48 4.12
CA GLU A 139 14.22 -4.48 5.48
C GLU A 139 15.59 -3.78 5.62
N VAL A 140 15.90 -2.88 4.68
CA VAL A 140 17.15 -2.12 4.65
C VAL A 140 17.04 -0.96 3.66
N TYR A 141 17.81 0.11 3.83
CA TYR A 141 18.00 1.12 2.78
C TYR A 141 18.76 0.50 1.59
N SER A 142 18.05 -0.23 0.72
CA SER A 142 18.67 -0.99 -0.36
C SER A 142 19.31 -0.09 -1.41
N ASN A 143 18.59 0.93 -1.90
CA ASN A 143 19.04 1.79 -2.99
C ASN A 143 20.22 2.68 -2.63
N THR A 144 20.35 3.10 -1.38
CA THR A 144 21.43 3.97 -0.92
C THR A 144 22.67 3.19 -0.48
N GLY A 145 22.62 1.88 -0.47
CA GLY A 145 23.77 1.01 -0.27
C GLY A 145 23.76 0.18 1.03
N GLY A 146 22.62 -0.18 1.57
CA GLY A 146 22.49 -1.17 2.63
C GLY A 146 22.61 -0.65 4.04
N GLN A 147 22.14 0.56 4.33
CA GLN A 147 22.10 1.10 5.67
C GLN A 147 20.95 0.48 6.48
N ALA A 148 21.14 0.35 7.79
CA ALA A 148 20.10 -0.12 8.69
C ALA A 148 18.93 0.86 8.73
N SER A 149 17.71 0.33 8.63
CA SER A 149 16.45 1.06 8.80
C SER A 149 15.71 0.58 10.05
N LYS A 150 14.59 1.23 10.39
CA LYS A 150 13.67 0.72 11.42
C LYS A 150 12.94 -0.55 10.95
N ALA A 151 12.94 -0.83 9.65
CA ALA A 151 12.48 -2.09 9.08
C ALA A 151 13.49 -3.24 9.24
N THR A 152 14.76 -2.96 9.46
CA THR A 152 15.80 -3.99 9.59
C THR A 152 15.53 -4.86 10.83
N PRO A 153 15.43 -6.19 10.69
CA PRO A 153 15.15 -7.09 11.80
C PRO A 153 16.36 -7.32 12.71
N VAL A 154 16.11 -7.88 13.90
CA VAL A 154 17.14 -8.31 14.84
C VAL A 154 18.05 -9.34 14.16
N GLY A 155 19.35 -9.21 14.37
CA GLY A 155 20.37 -10.13 13.85
C GLY A 155 20.80 -9.87 12.40
N ALA A 156 20.12 -9.01 11.65
CA ALA A 156 20.56 -8.68 10.30
C ALA A 156 21.73 -7.69 10.32
N ILE A 157 22.78 -7.98 9.53
CA ILE A 157 23.88 -7.05 9.28
C ILE A 157 23.40 -5.95 8.32
N ALA A 158 23.83 -4.72 8.57
CA ALA A 158 23.66 -3.60 7.65
C ALA A 158 24.72 -2.52 7.95
N LYS A 159 24.92 -1.56 7.07
CA LYS A 159 25.73 -0.37 7.43
C LYS A 159 25.07 0.31 8.65
N PHE A 160 25.89 0.72 9.61
CA PHE A 160 25.53 1.18 10.95
C PHE A 160 24.96 0.10 11.90
N ALA A 161 24.95 -1.17 11.49
CA ALA A 161 24.65 -2.34 12.31
C ALA A 161 25.58 -3.50 11.93
N ALA A 162 26.91 -3.27 11.94
CA ALA A 162 27.91 -4.18 11.44
C ALA A 162 27.96 -5.54 12.16
N ALA A 163 27.67 -5.57 13.47
CA ALA A 163 27.61 -6.81 14.27
C ALA A 163 26.17 -7.38 14.39
N GLY A 164 25.26 -6.97 13.51
CA GLY A 164 23.85 -7.32 13.56
C GLY A 164 23.00 -6.36 14.38
N LYS A 165 21.82 -6.04 13.92
CA LYS A 165 20.91 -5.13 14.61
C LYS A 165 20.38 -5.77 15.90
N ARG A 166 20.36 -5.02 16.99
CA ARG A 166 19.96 -5.52 18.32
C ARG A 166 18.53 -5.14 18.71
N VAL A 167 17.93 -4.14 18.05
CA VAL A 167 16.56 -3.66 18.31
C VAL A 167 15.57 -4.26 17.34
N ARG A 168 14.34 -4.46 17.84
CA ARG A 168 13.23 -5.01 17.06
C ARG A 168 12.86 -4.14 15.86
N LYS A 169 12.36 -4.78 14.80
CA LYS A 169 11.75 -4.12 13.64
C LYS A 169 10.50 -3.35 14.08
N LYS A 170 10.35 -2.13 13.58
CA LYS A 170 9.11 -1.35 13.69
C LYS A 170 7.97 -2.08 12.99
N ASP A 171 6.81 -2.16 13.62
CA ASP A 171 5.61 -2.71 13.00
C ASP A 171 4.79 -1.58 12.37
N LEU A 172 5.10 -1.27 11.12
CA LEU A 172 4.48 -0.17 10.39
C LEU A 172 2.99 -0.41 10.17
N GLY A 173 2.60 -1.65 9.87
CA GLY A 173 1.22 -2.00 9.60
C GLY A 173 0.33 -1.86 10.84
N LEU A 174 0.80 -2.32 12.01
CA LEU A 174 0.07 -2.11 13.25
C LEU A 174 -0.02 -0.63 13.65
N ILE A 175 1.03 0.16 13.40
CA ILE A 175 0.96 1.61 13.62
C ILE A 175 -0.11 2.23 12.74
N ALA A 176 -0.14 1.89 11.45
CA ALA A 176 -1.15 2.39 10.52
C ALA A 176 -2.58 1.96 10.90
N SER A 177 -2.77 0.72 11.38
CA SER A 177 -4.09 0.24 11.80
C SER A 177 -4.66 0.96 13.02
N THR A 178 -3.83 1.65 13.80
CA THR A 178 -4.30 2.43 14.97
C THR A 178 -5.16 3.64 14.60
N TYR A 179 -5.16 4.06 13.34
CA TYR A 179 -6.12 5.08 12.83
C TYR A 179 -7.56 4.58 12.80
N GLY A 180 -7.81 3.27 12.83
CA GLY A 180 -9.14 2.68 12.78
C GLY A 180 -9.81 2.72 11.40
N TYR A 181 -9.51 3.72 10.57
CA TYR A 181 -10.08 3.91 9.23
C TYR A 181 -9.07 3.72 8.09
N VAL A 182 -7.88 3.19 8.36
CA VAL A 182 -6.88 2.87 7.32
C VAL A 182 -6.94 1.39 7.02
N TYR A 183 -7.18 1.03 5.75
CA TYR A 183 -7.03 -0.36 5.33
C TYR A 183 -5.54 -0.74 5.36
N CYS A 184 -5.20 -1.83 6.03
CA CYS A 184 -3.82 -2.30 6.15
C CYS A 184 -3.69 -3.76 5.72
N ALA A 185 -2.61 -4.09 5.01
CA ALA A 185 -2.28 -5.47 4.70
C ALA A 185 -0.77 -5.72 4.74
N GLN A 186 -0.39 -6.91 5.17
CA GLN A 186 0.97 -7.41 5.08
C GLN A 186 0.97 -8.66 4.20
N VAL A 187 1.75 -8.64 3.13
CA VAL A 187 1.70 -9.63 2.05
C VAL A 187 3.08 -10.14 1.67
N ALA A 188 3.13 -11.31 1.04
CA ALA A 188 4.31 -11.87 0.37
C ALA A 188 3.83 -12.66 -0.84
N MET A 189 4.04 -12.13 -2.04
CA MET A 189 3.48 -12.67 -3.28
C MET A 189 3.96 -14.11 -3.54
N GLY A 190 5.22 -14.41 -3.27
CA GLY A 190 5.79 -15.74 -3.43
C GLY A 190 5.23 -16.78 -2.46
N ALA A 191 4.69 -16.34 -1.32
CA ALA A 191 4.08 -17.22 -0.33
C ALA A 191 2.60 -17.49 -0.64
N ASP A 192 1.84 -16.44 -0.96
CA ASP A 192 0.41 -16.53 -1.27
C ASP A 192 -0.01 -15.45 -2.26
N GLN A 193 -0.07 -15.82 -3.54
CA GLN A 193 -0.51 -14.93 -4.62
C GLN A 193 -1.99 -14.55 -4.49
N ALA A 194 -2.83 -15.46 -3.99
CA ALA A 194 -4.25 -15.22 -3.84
C ALA A 194 -4.52 -14.18 -2.73
N GLN A 195 -3.82 -14.29 -1.59
CA GLN A 195 -3.90 -13.32 -0.50
C GLN A 195 -3.39 -11.94 -0.95
N THR A 196 -2.27 -11.88 -1.67
CA THR A 196 -1.73 -10.63 -2.22
C THR A 196 -2.72 -9.96 -3.17
N LEU A 197 -3.30 -10.73 -4.12
CA LEU A 197 -4.29 -10.20 -5.05
C LEU A 197 -5.58 -9.75 -4.32
N LYS A 198 -5.98 -10.47 -3.29
CA LYS A 198 -7.13 -10.10 -2.45
C LYS A 198 -6.87 -8.78 -1.75
N ALA A 199 -5.70 -8.60 -1.12
CA ALA A 199 -5.32 -7.36 -0.46
C ALA A 199 -5.32 -6.16 -1.42
N ILE A 200 -4.79 -6.32 -2.64
CA ILE A 200 -4.81 -5.27 -3.67
C ILE A 200 -6.25 -4.91 -4.08
N ARG A 201 -7.12 -5.91 -4.24
CA ARG A 201 -8.53 -5.67 -4.62
C ARG A 201 -9.33 -5.01 -3.49
N GLU A 202 -9.10 -5.41 -2.26
CA GLU A 202 -9.73 -4.79 -1.09
C GLU A 202 -9.28 -3.33 -0.94
N ALA A 203 -7.97 -3.05 -1.06
CA ALA A 203 -7.43 -1.70 -1.04
C ALA A 203 -7.99 -0.80 -2.16
N GLU A 204 -8.13 -1.33 -3.38
CA GLU A 204 -8.68 -0.62 -4.53
C GLU A 204 -10.18 -0.33 -4.39
N ALA A 205 -10.92 -1.20 -3.71
CA ALA A 205 -12.36 -1.05 -3.47
C ALA A 205 -12.65 -0.13 -2.28
N TYR A 206 -11.73 -0.04 -1.31
CA TYR A 206 -11.90 0.73 -0.10
C TYR A 206 -11.93 2.25 -0.40
N ASP A 207 -12.93 2.96 0.14
CA ASP A 207 -13.07 4.42 -0.03
C ASP A 207 -12.37 5.17 1.11
N GLY A 208 -11.06 5.06 1.15
CA GLY A 208 -10.20 5.67 2.16
C GLY A 208 -8.73 5.36 1.91
N PRO A 209 -7.83 5.80 2.81
CA PRO A 209 -6.42 5.50 2.69
C PRO A 209 -6.14 4.02 2.95
N SER A 210 -5.29 3.43 2.12
CA SER A 210 -4.85 2.06 2.31
C SER A 210 -3.33 1.93 2.25
N ILE A 211 -2.79 0.96 3.01
CA ILE A 211 -1.36 0.63 2.99
C ILE A 211 -1.16 -0.88 2.89
N ILE A 212 -0.39 -1.29 1.90
CA ILE A 212 0.03 -2.69 1.72
C ILE A 212 1.54 -2.76 1.90
N ILE A 213 2.00 -3.62 2.81
CA ILE A 213 3.41 -3.85 3.09
C ILE A 213 3.78 -5.20 2.49
N ALA A 214 4.59 -5.17 1.43
CA ALA A 214 5.00 -6.35 0.69
C ALA A 214 6.44 -6.71 1.03
N TYR A 215 6.67 -7.93 1.53
CA TYR A 215 8.02 -8.44 1.72
C TYR A 215 8.73 -8.58 0.37
N ALA A 216 9.95 -8.07 0.30
CA ALA A 216 10.80 -8.16 -0.88
C ALA A 216 12.23 -8.53 -0.46
N PRO A 217 12.75 -9.72 -0.83
CA PRO A 217 14.13 -10.07 -0.54
C PRO A 217 15.13 -9.05 -1.09
N CYS A 218 16.04 -8.58 -0.23
CA CYS A 218 16.95 -7.48 -0.53
C CYS A 218 17.99 -7.84 -1.58
N ILE A 219 18.02 -7.12 -2.72
CA ILE A 219 19.02 -7.30 -3.77
C ILE A 219 20.43 -6.88 -3.33
N ASN A 220 20.55 -5.89 -2.42
CA ASN A 220 21.85 -5.38 -1.95
C ASN A 220 22.63 -6.46 -1.17
N HIS A 221 21.95 -7.18 -0.25
CA HIS A 221 22.55 -8.29 0.47
C HIS A 221 22.57 -9.58 -0.36
N GLY A 222 21.47 -9.85 -1.05
CA GLY A 222 21.27 -11.05 -1.85
C GLY A 222 20.89 -12.29 -1.04
N LEU A 223 20.52 -13.33 -1.79
CA LEU A 223 20.21 -14.65 -1.29
C LEU A 223 21.33 -15.62 -1.67
N LYS A 224 21.68 -16.58 -0.80
CA LYS A 224 22.65 -17.63 -1.14
C LYS A 224 22.22 -18.44 -2.35
N ALA A 225 20.93 -18.68 -2.50
CA ALA A 225 20.35 -19.41 -3.63
C ALA A 225 20.25 -18.57 -4.93
N GLY A 226 20.61 -17.27 -4.86
CA GLY A 226 20.49 -16.28 -5.94
C GLY A 226 19.12 -15.62 -5.99
N MET A 227 19.07 -14.37 -6.47
CA MET A 227 17.86 -13.53 -6.49
C MET A 227 16.73 -14.10 -7.37
N GLY A 228 17.03 -14.97 -8.34
CA GLY A 228 16.01 -15.70 -9.09
C GLY A 228 15.14 -16.65 -8.26
N LYS A 229 15.48 -16.84 -6.97
CA LYS A 229 14.70 -17.61 -5.99
C LYS A 229 13.93 -16.76 -5.00
N ALA A 230 13.81 -15.45 -5.25
CA ALA A 230 13.12 -14.51 -4.34
C ALA A 230 11.70 -14.97 -3.94
N GLN A 231 10.91 -15.47 -4.90
CA GLN A 231 9.56 -15.99 -4.62
C GLN A 231 9.58 -17.23 -3.69
N ALA A 232 10.55 -18.11 -3.86
CA ALA A 232 10.72 -19.27 -2.98
C ALA A 232 11.18 -18.85 -1.58
N GLU A 233 12.00 -17.81 -1.49
CA GLU A 233 12.44 -17.23 -0.21
C GLU A 233 11.27 -16.57 0.54
N GLU A 234 10.41 -15.85 -0.16
CA GLU A 234 9.17 -15.30 0.42
C GLU A 234 8.28 -16.42 0.98
N ALA A 235 8.12 -17.52 0.25
CA ALA A 235 7.38 -18.68 0.72
C ALA A 235 8.01 -19.29 1.97
N ALA A 236 9.33 -19.43 2.01
CA ALA A 236 10.07 -19.96 3.15
C ALA A 236 9.97 -19.02 4.37
N ALA A 237 10.04 -17.70 4.17
CA ALA A 237 9.88 -16.68 5.20
C ALA A 237 8.51 -16.79 5.90
N VAL A 238 7.44 -16.97 5.13
CA VAL A 238 6.09 -17.12 5.70
C VAL A 238 5.94 -18.49 6.37
N ALA A 239 6.43 -19.56 5.74
CA ALA A 239 6.32 -20.91 6.29
C ALA A 239 7.02 -21.06 7.64
N CYS A 240 8.18 -20.41 7.84
CA CYS A 240 8.92 -20.48 9.11
C CYS A 240 8.50 -19.43 10.14
N GLY A 241 7.60 -18.50 9.80
CA GLY A 241 7.14 -17.44 10.70
C GLY A 241 8.08 -16.22 10.77
N TYR A 242 9.01 -16.08 9.85
CA TYR A 242 9.81 -14.85 9.73
C TYR A 242 8.96 -13.67 9.25
N TRP A 243 8.08 -13.91 8.28
CA TRP A 243 7.09 -12.97 7.78
C TRP A 243 5.68 -13.50 8.02
N HIS A 244 4.71 -12.60 8.28
CA HIS A 244 3.33 -12.98 8.56
C HIS A 244 2.40 -12.28 7.58
N LEU A 245 1.38 -13.00 7.10
CA LEU A 245 0.35 -12.48 6.23
C LEU A 245 -0.86 -12.11 7.07
N TRP A 246 -1.37 -10.90 6.93
CA TRP A 246 -2.56 -10.44 7.62
C TRP A 246 -3.19 -9.25 6.89
N ARG A 247 -4.46 -8.98 7.19
CA ARG A 247 -5.20 -7.81 6.70
C ARG A 247 -6.01 -7.19 7.84
N TYR A 248 -6.15 -5.87 7.79
CA TYR A 248 -7.05 -5.08 8.63
C TYR A 248 -7.97 -4.31 7.68
N ASN A 249 -9.27 -4.67 7.66
CA ASN A 249 -10.28 -4.01 6.86
C ASN A 249 -11.28 -3.27 7.76
N PRO A 250 -11.24 -1.93 7.82
CA PRO A 250 -12.13 -1.14 8.68
C PRO A 250 -13.64 -1.35 8.39
N GLU A 251 -14.00 -1.69 7.15
CA GLU A 251 -15.41 -1.90 6.77
C GLU A 251 -16.08 -3.03 7.58
N LEU A 252 -15.29 -4.00 8.03
CA LEU A 252 -15.80 -5.12 8.81
C LEU A 252 -16.33 -4.69 10.20
N GLU A 253 -15.83 -3.58 10.75
CA GLU A 253 -16.34 -3.03 12.03
C GLU A 253 -17.81 -2.63 11.92
N ALA A 254 -18.19 -2.01 10.79
CA ALA A 254 -19.58 -1.65 10.54
C ALA A 254 -20.52 -2.87 10.42
N GLU A 255 -19.95 -4.04 10.13
CA GLU A 255 -20.66 -5.32 10.09
C GLU A 255 -20.62 -6.06 11.43
N GLY A 256 -20.07 -5.46 12.49
CA GLY A 256 -19.87 -6.09 13.80
C GLY A 256 -18.85 -7.24 13.80
N LYS A 257 -17.97 -7.26 12.79
CA LYS A 257 -16.93 -8.28 12.63
C LYS A 257 -15.56 -7.73 13.02
N ASN A 258 -14.66 -8.64 13.41
CA ASN A 258 -13.27 -8.26 13.66
C ASN A 258 -12.61 -7.78 12.36
N PRO A 259 -12.09 -6.52 12.31
CA PRO A 259 -11.41 -6.01 11.14
C PRO A 259 -10.07 -6.71 10.86
N PHE A 260 -9.45 -7.32 11.89
CA PHE A 260 -8.15 -7.98 11.76
C PHE A 260 -8.29 -9.45 11.38
N THR A 261 -7.70 -9.83 10.25
CA THR A 261 -7.63 -11.21 9.76
C THR A 261 -6.18 -11.66 9.68
N LEU A 262 -5.81 -12.72 10.41
CA LEU A 262 -4.52 -13.38 10.27
C LEU A 262 -4.61 -14.45 9.18
N ASP A 263 -3.99 -14.18 8.03
CA ASP A 263 -4.01 -15.09 6.86
C ASP A 263 -2.91 -16.18 6.94
N SER A 264 -1.84 -15.95 7.71
CA SER A 264 -0.79 -16.94 7.93
C SER A 264 -1.30 -18.15 8.71
N LYS A 265 -0.89 -19.33 8.25
CA LYS A 265 -1.03 -20.58 9.01
C LYS A 265 -0.07 -20.60 10.21
N GLU A 266 -0.21 -21.62 11.08
CA GLU A 266 0.76 -21.87 12.16
C GLU A 266 2.16 -22.09 11.55
N PRO A 267 3.15 -21.30 11.98
CA PRO A 267 4.51 -21.40 11.42
C PRO A 267 5.23 -22.68 11.84
N GLN A 268 6.11 -23.14 10.94
CA GLN A 268 7.04 -24.25 11.19
C GLN A 268 8.33 -23.69 11.81
N TRP A 269 8.29 -23.43 13.11
CA TRP A 269 9.37 -22.75 13.84
C TRP A 269 10.71 -23.46 13.77
N GLU A 270 10.70 -24.78 13.62
CA GLU A 270 11.91 -25.59 13.45
C GLU A 270 12.72 -25.23 12.18
N LYS A 271 12.09 -24.55 11.20
CA LYS A 271 12.74 -24.07 9.98
C LYS A 271 13.30 -22.66 10.09
N PHE A 272 13.00 -21.93 11.17
CA PHE A 272 13.33 -20.51 11.28
C PHE A 272 14.84 -20.25 11.22
N GLN A 273 15.62 -21.01 11.97
CA GLN A 273 17.08 -20.87 12.01
C GLN A 273 17.74 -21.22 10.67
N ASP A 274 17.18 -22.17 9.93
CA ASP A 274 17.69 -22.53 8.61
C ASP A 274 17.35 -21.50 7.55
N PHE A 275 16.16 -20.86 7.64
CA PHE A 275 15.80 -19.71 6.82
C PHE A 275 16.82 -18.56 6.97
N LEU A 276 17.17 -18.18 8.20
CA LEU A 276 18.16 -17.13 8.43
C LEU A 276 19.50 -17.41 7.76
N LYS A 277 19.93 -18.67 7.73
CA LYS A 277 21.19 -19.08 7.06
C LYS A 277 21.12 -18.95 5.54
N GLY A 278 19.94 -18.90 4.94
CA GLY A 278 19.71 -18.71 3.50
C GLY A 278 19.94 -17.27 3.04
N GLU A 279 19.68 -16.29 3.90
CA GLU A 279 19.87 -14.88 3.62
C GLU A 279 21.29 -14.39 3.96
N VAL A 280 21.94 -13.70 3.01
CA VAL A 280 23.33 -13.26 3.17
C VAL A 280 23.52 -12.32 4.36
N ARG A 281 22.51 -11.47 4.66
CA ARG A 281 22.56 -10.52 5.80
C ARG A 281 22.64 -11.20 7.17
N PHE A 282 22.14 -12.40 7.33
CA PHE A 282 22.27 -13.20 8.56
C PHE A 282 23.50 -14.13 8.50
N ALA A 283 23.70 -14.78 7.36
CA ALA A 283 24.86 -15.66 7.18
C ALA A 283 26.19 -14.91 7.35
N SER A 284 26.25 -13.63 7.02
CA SER A 284 27.43 -12.80 7.22
C SER A 284 27.71 -12.55 8.71
N VAL A 285 26.67 -12.41 9.54
CA VAL A 285 26.84 -12.29 11.01
C VAL A 285 27.45 -13.58 11.58
N MET A 286 26.95 -14.74 11.18
CA MET A 286 27.51 -16.02 11.61
C MET A 286 29.00 -16.15 11.28
N LYS A 287 29.43 -15.64 10.13
CA LYS A 287 30.80 -15.71 9.68
C LYS A 287 31.72 -14.72 10.40
N GLN A 288 31.25 -13.50 10.62
CA GLN A 288 32.06 -12.38 11.12
C GLN A 288 32.01 -12.27 12.66
N TYR A 289 30.88 -12.63 13.27
CA TYR A 289 30.59 -12.48 14.70
C TYR A 289 29.96 -13.77 15.28
N PRO A 290 30.63 -14.92 15.21
CA PRO A 290 30.05 -16.22 15.58
C PRO A 290 29.61 -16.29 17.05
N SER A 291 30.29 -15.58 17.94
CA SER A 291 29.94 -15.52 19.37
C SER A 291 28.61 -14.82 19.64
N GLU A 292 28.25 -13.84 18.80
CA GLU A 292 27.05 -13.03 18.96
C GLU A 292 25.88 -13.59 18.13
N ALA A 293 26.19 -14.31 17.07
CA ALA A 293 25.19 -14.78 16.10
C ALA A 293 24.12 -15.66 16.74
N ALA A 294 24.50 -16.57 17.63
CA ALA A 294 23.55 -17.47 18.29
C ALA A 294 22.54 -16.71 19.17
N GLU A 295 23.01 -15.74 19.96
CA GLU A 295 22.14 -14.89 20.77
C GLU A 295 21.18 -14.06 19.91
N LEU A 296 21.72 -13.42 18.85
CA LEU A 296 20.95 -12.58 17.95
C LEU A 296 19.89 -13.37 17.18
N PHE A 297 20.21 -14.59 16.75
CA PHE A 297 19.26 -15.42 15.99
C PHE A 297 18.16 -15.97 16.89
N ASN A 298 18.47 -16.33 18.13
CA ASN A 298 17.46 -16.67 19.12
C ASN A 298 16.55 -15.46 19.41
N ALA A 299 17.12 -14.27 19.59
CA ALA A 299 16.35 -13.04 19.76
C ALA A 299 15.47 -12.69 18.53
N ALA A 300 15.94 -13.00 17.32
CA ALA A 300 15.15 -12.83 16.10
C ALA A 300 13.93 -13.78 16.07
N GLU A 301 14.16 -15.06 16.41
CA GLU A 301 13.09 -16.06 16.50
C GLU A 301 12.06 -15.73 17.59
N ASP A 302 12.53 -15.35 18.77
CA ASP A 302 11.66 -14.93 19.88
C ASP A 302 10.81 -13.70 19.49
N ASN A 303 11.41 -12.76 18.75
CA ASN A 303 10.67 -11.61 18.23
C ASN A 303 9.62 -12.02 17.19
N ALA A 304 9.93 -12.94 16.30
CA ALA A 304 8.99 -13.45 15.30
C ALA A 304 7.81 -14.17 15.97
N LYS A 305 8.08 -15.02 16.98
CA LYS A 305 7.06 -15.69 17.81
C LYS A 305 6.19 -14.67 18.57
N TRP A 306 6.82 -13.63 19.13
CA TRP A 306 6.09 -12.56 19.80
C TRP A 306 5.14 -11.84 18.85
N ARG A 307 5.59 -11.48 17.63
CA ARG A 307 4.74 -10.84 16.61
C ARG A 307 3.57 -11.73 16.19
N TYR A 308 3.86 -13.00 15.86
CA TYR A 308 2.82 -13.97 15.51
C TYR A 308 1.75 -14.10 16.59
N ASN A 309 2.17 -14.24 17.87
CA ASN A 309 1.25 -14.33 18.99
C ASN A 309 0.44 -13.04 19.18
N ASN A 310 1.01 -11.88 18.88
CA ASN A 310 0.30 -10.61 18.91
C ASN A 310 -0.79 -10.56 17.82
N TYR A 311 -0.46 -10.89 16.59
CA TYR A 311 -1.42 -10.95 15.48
C TYR A 311 -2.52 -11.98 15.75
N ARG A 312 -2.17 -13.14 16.32
CA ARG A 312 -3.13 -14.15 16.69
C ARG A 312 -4.10 -13.69 17.79
N ARG A 313 -3.65 -12.85 18.72
CA ARG A 313 -4.53 -12.21 19.71
C ARG A 313 -5.49 -11.23 19.07
N LEU A 314 -4.98 -10.36 18.19
CA LEU A 314 -5.81 -9.40 17.43
C LEU A 314 -6.89 -10.12 16.62
N ALA A 315 -6.53 -11.18 15.90
CA ALA A 315 -7.48 -11.96 15.10
C ALA A 315 -8.57 -12.69 15.94
N LYS A 316 -8.36 -12.84 17.27
CA LYS A 316 -9.32 -13.47 18.17
C LYS A 316 -10.14 -12.48 19.00
N GLN A 317 -9.90 -11.18 18.85
CA GLN A 317 -10.69 -10.17 19.56
C GLN A 317 -12.15 -10.22 19.08
N GLN A 318 -13.06 -10.09 20.03
CA GLN A 318 -14.48 -9.94 19.74
C GLN A 318 -14.73 -8.45 19.41
N TRP A 319 -15.47 -8.23 18.35
CA TRP A 319 -15.93 -6.91 17.90
C TRP A 319 -17.45 -6.96 17.88
N GLY A 320 -18.07 -6.02 18.48
CA GLY A 320 -19.50 -5.86 18.62
C GLY A 320 -19.76 -5.02 19.85
N VAL A 321 -20.68 -4.09 19.78
CA VAL A 321 -21.18 -3.41 20.97
C VAL A 321 -21.97 -4.47 21.74
N GLU A 322 -21.50 -4.89 22.91
CA GLU A 322 -22.39 -5.52 23.89
C GLU A 322 -23.49 -4.48 24.13
N GLN A 323 -24.70 -4.76 23.65
CA GLN A 323 -25.87 -4.06 24.15
C GLN A 323 -25.98 -4.49 25.61
N GLU A 324 -25.56 -3.62 26.52
CA GLU A 324 -25.94 -3.74 27.91
C GLU A 324 -27.47 -3.62 27.95
N ASP A 325 -28.13 -4.73 28.32
CA ASP A 325 -29.55 -4.80 28.66
C ASP A 325 -29.86 -3.98 29.89
#